data_3d7d6fd61049e7e4bc925fe50564e658
#
_entry.id   3d7d6fd61049e7e4bc925fe50564e658
#
_cell.length_a   1.000
_cell.length_b   1.000
_cell.length_c   1.000
_cell.angle_alpha   90.00
_cell.angle_beta   90.00
_cell.angle_gamma   90.00
#
_symmetry.space_group_name_H-M   'P 1'
#
loop_
_entity.id
_entity.type
_entity.pdbx_description
1 polymer ?
#
loop_
_entity_poly.entity_id
_entity_poly.type
_entity_poly.pdbx_seq_one_letter_code
_entity_poly.pdbx_strand_id
1 'polypeptide(L)'
;WILAHHAQAWYNFRCGIITKFCQEAVATLRAARGRELLVGLYALPLPMDSLARIAGQRLSDLALLVDLIAPMVYHAILHRPVRWVGDTVQAFAHSFPGQVLPVVQVDSAEGAEAGADWGPPMPVSEWEEVLRITLAQAGIRGLVAFTGTALFRTGRGECLRSILGPSQG
;
A
#
# COMPACT_ATOMS: atom_id res chain seq x y z
N TRP A 1 -27.10 -17.45 -0.17
CA TRP A 1 -27.77 -17.61 -1.47
C TRP A 1 -27.10 -16.77 -2.56
N ILE A 2 -26.90 -15.46 -2.37
CA ILE A 2 -26.27 -14.56 -3.38
C ILE A 2 -24.92 -15.09 -3.83
N LEU A 3 -24.02 -15.43 -2.91
CA LEU A 3 -22.67 -15.89 -3.26
C LEU A 3 -22.67 -17.27 -3.94
N ALA A 4 -23.70 -18.09 -3.68
CA ALA A 4 -23.82 -19.41 -4.32
C ALA A 4 -24.37 -19.34 -5.75
N HIS A 5 -25.18 -18.33 -6.08
CA HIS A 5 -25.92 -18.28 -7.35
C HIS A 5 -25.59 -17.04 -8.21
N HIS A 6 -25.11 -15.94 -7.59
CA HIS A 6 -24.89 -14.65 -8.24
C HIS A 6 -23.57 -14.01 -7.86
N ALA A 7 -22.56 -14.82 -7.52
CA ALA A 7 -21.26 -14.33 -7.03
C ALA A 7 -20.63 -13.27 -7.95
N GLN A 8 -20.60 -13.54 -9.26
CA GLN A 8 -19.99 -12.60 -10.22
C GLN A 8 -20.76 -11.28 -10.33
N ALA A 9 -22.09 -11.33 -10.32
CA ALA A 9 -22.92 -10.13 -10.34
C ALA A 9 -22.72 -9.31 -9.06
N TRP A 10 -22.63 -9.97 -7.91
CA TRP A 10 -22.34 -9.33 -6.63
C TRP A 10 -20.95 -8.67 -6.59
N TYR A 11 -19.92 -9.35 -7.08
CA TYR A 11 -18.57 -8.76 -7.16
C TYR A 11 -18.54 -7.56 -8.11
N ASN A 12 -19.15 -7.66 -9.27
CA ASN A 12 -19.23 -6.55 -10.23
C ASN A 12 -19.98 -5.36 -9.65
N PHE A 13 -21.08 -5.58 -8.95
CA PHE A 13 -21.85 -4.55 -8.26
C PHE A 13 -20.98 -3.80 -7.22
N ARG A 14 -20.29 -4.54 -6.35
CA ARG A 14 -19.41 -3.95 -5.33
C ARG A 14 -18.26 -3.16 -5.96
N CYS A 15 -17.60 -3.72 -6.96
CA CYS A 15 -16.55 -3.02 -7.69
C CYS A 15 -17.08 -1.74 -8.35
N GLY A 16 -18.27 -1.79 -8.95
CA GLY A 16 -18.92 -0.63 -9.57
C GLY A 16 -19.18 0.49 -8.58
N ILE A 17 -19.66 0.17 -7.36
CA ILE A 17 -19.86 1.16 -6.29
C ILE A 17 -18.54 1.83 -5.90
N ILE A 18 -17.49 1.05 -5.65
CA ILE A 18 -16.18 1.56 -5.26
C ILE A 18 -15.59 2.44 -6.37
N THR A 19 -15.62 1.95 -7.61
CA THR A 19 -15.09 2.69 -8.76
C THR A 19 -15.82 4.01 -8.96
N LYS A 20 -17.17 4.02 -8.87
CA LYS A 20 -17.98 5.24 -8.99
C LYS A 20 -17.64 6.23 -7.87
N PHE A 21 -17.58 5.79 -6.63
CA PHE A 21 -17.19 6.64 -5.51
C PHE A 21 -15.79 7.27 -5.72
N CYS A 22 -14.79 6.47 -6.12
CA CYS A 22 -13.46 6.97 -6.41
C CYS A 22 -13.47 7.98 -7.56
N GLN A 23 -14.23 7.73 -8.62
CA GLN A 23 -14.37 8.62 -9.76
C GLN A 23 -14.93 9.99 -9.34
N GLU A 24 -16.00 10.01 -8.54
CA GLU A 24 -16.61 11.24 -8.03
C GLU A 24 -15.66 12.00 -7.08
N ALA A 25 -14.98 11.29 -6.18
CA ALA A 25 -14.01 11.87 -5.26
C ALA A 25 -12.82 12.51 -6.01
N VAL A 26 -12.23 11.80 -6.97
CA VAL A 26 -11.11 12.29 -7.78
C VAL A 26 -11.54 13.49 -8.63
N ALA A 27 -12.71 13.43 -9.24
CA ALA A 27 -13.25 14.56 -10.02
C ALA A 27 -13.42 15.81 -9.13
N THR A 28 -13.97 15.66 -7.93
CA THR A 28 -14.15 16.74 -6.95
C THR A 28 -12.81 17.34 -6.52
N LEU A 29 -11.82 16.49 -6.18
CA LEU A 29 -10.49 16.93 -5.79
C LEU A 29 -9.78 17.70 -6.91
N ARG A 30 -9.84 17.19 -8.13
CA ARG A 30 -9.22 17.82 -9.30
C ARG A 30 -9.90 19.12 -9.69
N ALA A 31 -11.22 19.21 -9.53
CA ALA A 31 -11.96 20.47 -9.74
C ALA A 31 -11.56 21.56 -8.74
N ALA A 32 -11.28 21.15 -7.48
CA ALA A 32 -10.91 22.10 -6.41
C ALA A 32 -9.44 22.53 -6.45
N ARG A 33 -8.52 21.69 -6.91
CA ARG A 33 -7.07 21.90 -6.79
C ARG A 33 -6.30 21.79 -8.11
N GLY A 34 -6.96 21.52 -9.23
CA GLY A 34 -6.31 21.29 -10.51
C GLY A 34 -5.67 19.91 -10.66
N ARG A 35 -5.03 19.69 -11.80
CA ARG A 35 -4.39 18.41 -12.14
C ARG A 35 -3.03 18.19 -11.49
N GLU A 36 -2.45 19.20 -10.88
CA GLU A 36 -1.18 19.11 -10.17
C GLU A 36 -1.29 18.33 -8.85
N LEU A 37 -2.52 18.21 -8.31
CA LEU A 37 -2.77 17.36 -7.14
C LEU A 37 -2.65 15.89 -7.52
N LEU A 38 -1.64 15.22 -6.94
CA LEU A 38 -1.52 13.76 -7.03
C LEU A 38 -2.56 13.10 -6.13
N VAL A 39 -3.36 12.24 -6.71
CA VAL A 39 -4.39 11.47 -5.99
C VAL A 39 -3.97 10.02 -5.96
N GLY A 40 -3.91 9.44 -4.77
CA GLY A 40 -3.61 8.03 -4.55
C GLY A 40 -4.74 7.29 -3.85
N LEU A 41 -4.75 5.97 -3.97
CA LEU A 41 -5.62 5.10 -3.19
C LEU A 41 -4.82 4.02 -2.47
N TYR A 42 -5.25 3.66 -1.28
CA TYR A 42 -4.73 2.50 -0.57
C TYR A 42 -5.35 1.21 -1.14
N ALA A 43 -4.50 0.21 -1.33
CA ALA A 43 -4.92 -1.10 -1.75
C ALA A 43 -4.58 -2.15 -0.69
N LEU A 44 -5.46 -3.14 -0.49
CA LEU A 44 -5.10 -4.31 0.30
C LEU A 44 -3.99 -5.09 -0.43
N PRO A 45 -3.02 -5.67 0.30
CA PRO A 45 -1.90 -6.39 -0.31
C PRO A 45 -2.30 -7.83 -0.66
N LEU A 46 -3.30 -7.95 -1.51
CA LEU A 46 -3.88 -9.22 -1.96
C LEU A 46 -3.57 -9.45 -3.45
N PRO A 47 -3.59 -10.71 -3.91
CA PRO A 47 -3.58 -11.01 -5.33
C PRO A 47 -4.69 -10.24 -6.07
N MET A 48 -4.41 -9.80 -7.31
CA MET A 48 -5.31 -8.93 -8.09
C MET A 48 -6.75 -9.46 -8.19
N ASP A 49 -6.91 -10.77 -8.45
CA ASP A 49 -8.22 -11.41 -8.52
C ASP A 49 -8.97 -11.41 -7.18
N SER A 50 -8.23 -11.49 -6.08
CA SER A 50 -8.78 -11.47 -4.72
C SER A 50 -9.22 -10.08 -4.30
N LEU A 51 -8.53 -9.01 -4.75
CA LEU A 51 -8.88 -7.63 -4.46
C LEU A 51 -10.31 -7.29 -4.90
N ALA A 52 -10.68 -7.65 -6.12
CA ALA A 52 -12.02 -7.42 -6.64
C ALA A 52 -13.08 -8.19 -5.83
N ARG A 53 -12.80 -9.46 -5.48
CA ARG A 53 -13.74 -10.32 -4.75
C ARG A 53 -13.89 -9.95 -3.28
N ILE A 54 -12.77 -9.66 -2.59
CA ILE A 54 -12.76 -9.43 -1.14
C ILE A 54 -13.05 -7.96 -0.81
N ALA A 55 -12.35 -7.03 -1.47
CA ALA A 55 -12.39 -5.61 -1.16
C ALA A 55 -13.25 -4.78 -2.12
N GLY A 56 -13.73 -5.35 -3.23
CA GLY A 56 -14.37 -4.56 -4.30
C GLY A 56 -13.40 -3.65 -5.04
N GLN A 57 -12.09 -3.82 -4.84
CA GLN A 57 -11.04 -3.04 -5.50
C GLN A 57 -10.65 -3.70 -6.81
N ARG A 58 -11.33 -3.36 -7.90
CA ARG A 58 -10.88 -3.75 -9.24
C ARG A 58 -9.84 -2.75 -9.71
N LEU A 59 -8.57 -3.06 -9.45
CA LEU A 59 -7.48 -2.11 -9.69
C LEU A 59 -7.31 -1.72 -11.16
N SER A 60 -7.69 -2.58 -12.11
CA SER A 60 -7.71 -2.21 -13.54
C SER A 60 -8.60 -1.00 -13.84
N ASP A 61 -9.70 -0.83 -13.11
CA ASP A 61 -10.59 0.31 -13.26
C ASP A 61 -10.09 1.52 -12.45
N LEU A 62 -9.62 1.25 -11.23
CA LEU A 62 -9.19 2.29 -10.28
C LEU A 62 -7.87 2.95 -10.70
N ALA A 63 -6.95 2.20 -11.29
CA ALA A 63 -5.68 2.73 -11.80
C ALA A 63 -5.82 3.79 -12.90
N LEU A 64 -6.94 3.78 -13.61
CA LEU A 64 -7.26 4.79 -14.62
C LEU A 64 -7.72 6.13 -14.02
N LEU A 65 -8.11 6.13 -12.75
CA LEU A 65 -8.66 7.29 -12.06
C LEU A 65 -7.60 8.03 -11.23
N VAL A 66 -6.62 7.31 -10.70
CA VAL A 66 -5.65 7.82 -9.73
C VAL A 66 -4.24 7.87 -10.29
N ASP A 67 -3.38 8.66 -9.66
CA ASP A 67 -1.98 8.79 -10.03
C ASP A 67 -1.11 7.75 -9.32
N LEU A 68 -1.55 7.29 -8.13
CA LEU A 68 -0.80 6.39 -7.27
C LEU A 68 -1.68 5.28 -6.69
N ILE A 69 -1.12 4.07 -6.60
CA ILE A 69 -1.67 2.92 -5.90
C ILE A 69 -0.73 2.58 -4.75
N ALA A 70 -1.25 2.55 -3.53
CA ALA A 70 -0.48 2.37 -2.32
C ALA A 70 -0.83 1.03 -1.63
N PRO A 71 -0.22 -0.10 -2.03
CA PRO A 71 -0.43 -1.38 -1.35
C PRO A 71 0.11 -1.32 0.08
N MET A 72 -0.72 -1.69 1.06
CA MET A 72 -0.38 -1.68 2.49
C MET A 72 0.35 -2.97 2.87
N VAL A 73 1.64 -3.04 2.60
CA VAL A 73 2.46 -4.26 2.81
C VAL A 73 2.98 -4.36 4.24
N TYR A 74 2.06 -4.41 5.21
CA TYR A 74 2.32 -4.52 6.64
C TYR A 74 2.62 -5.97 7.01
N HIS A 75 3.87 -6.41 6.80
CA HIS A 75 4.23 -7.81 6.94
C HIS A 75 4.08 -8.34 8.37
N ALA A 76 4.46 -7.56 9.40
CA ALA A 76 4.33 -7.99 10.79
C ALA A 76 2.86 -8.05 11.23
N ILE A 77 2.03 -7.04 10.90
CA ILE A 77 0.57 -7.05 11.15
C ILE A 77 -0.10 -8.26 10.51
N LEU A 78 0.35 -8.65 9.32
CA LEU A 78 -0.25 -9.74 8.56
C LEU A 78 0.44 -11.09 8.82
N HIS A 79 1.38 -11.16 9.77
CA HIS A 79 2.17 -12.33 10.11
C HIS A 79 2.82 -12.98 8.87
N ARG A 80 3.42 -12.14 7.99
CA ARG A 80 4.10 -12.56 6.76
C ARG A 80 5.61 -12.40 6.89
N PRO A 81 6.41 -13.26 6.25
CA PRO A 81 7.86 -13.07 6.23
C PRO A 81 8.23 -11.83 5.40
N VAL A 82 9.37 -11.21 5.71
CA VAL A 82 9.83 -9.98 5.02
C VAL A 82 9.89 -10.12 3.50
N ARG A 83 10.32 -11.28 2.98
CA ARG A 83 10.34 -11.56 1.52
C ARG A 83 8.98 -11.33 0.84
N TRP A 84 7.87 -11.58 1.57
CA TRP A 84 6.52 -11.34 1.04
C TRP A 84 6.27 -9.88 0.67
N VAL A 85 6.94 -8.93 1.34
CA VAL A 85 6.89 -7.50 0.97
C VAL A 85 7.40 -7.30 -0.45
N GLY A 86 8.59 -7.82 -0.76
CA GLY A 86 9.19 -7.74 -2.10
C GLY A 86 8.31 -8.39 -3.16
N ASP A 87 7.85 -9.62 -2.91
CA ASP A 87 7.00 -10.37 -3.85
C ASP A 87 5.70 -9.61 -4.17
N THR A 88 5.07 -9.03 -3.13
CA THR A 88 3.82 -8.27 -3.27
C THR A 88 4.06 -6.96 -4.02
N VAL A 89 5.08 -6.18 -3.64
CA VAL A 89 5.42 -4.90 -4.31
C VAL A 89 5.76 -5.15 -5.78
N GLN A 90 6.52 -6.20 -6.09
CA GLN A 90 6.85 -6.59 -7.45
C GLN A 90 5.60 -6.91 -8.29
N ALA A 91 4.66 -7.65 -7.72
CA ALA A 91 3.40 -7.97 -8.40
C ALA A 91 2.58 -6.71 -8.73
N PHE A 92 2.50 -5.76 -7.80
CA PHE A 92 1.85 -4.47 -8.03
C PHE A 92 2.60 -3.64 -9.07
N ALA A 93 3.93 -3.51 -8.95
CA ALA A 93 4.75 -2.72 -9.87
C ALA A 93 4.73 -3.28 -11.30
N HIS A 94 4.65 -4.60 -11.45
CA HIS A 94 4.47 -5.25 -12.76
C HIS A 94 3.11 -4.91 -13.38
N SER A 95 2.05 -4.88 -12.57
CA SER A 95 0.69 -4.60 -13.04
C SER A 95 0.45 -3.11 -13.30
N PHE A 96 1.11 -2.22 -12.56
CA PHE A 96 0.91 -0.77 -12.58
C PHE A 96 2.25 -0.02 -12.57
N PRO A 97 3.06 -0.15 -13.62
CA PRO A 97 4.41 0.41 -13.65
C PRO A 97 4.38 1.94 -13.53
N GLY A 98 5.18 2.47 -12.61
CA GLY A 98 5.28 3.91 -12.35
C GLY A 98 4.11 4.52 -11.55
N GLN A 99 3.14 3.71 -11.07
CA GLN A 99 2.04 4.17 -10.23
C GLN A 99 2.12 3.66 -8.78
N VAL A 100 3.05 2.76 -8.45
CA VAL A 100 3.07 2.08 -7.15
C VAL A 100 3.88 2.87 -6.12
N LEU A 101 3.27 3.10 -4.96
CA LEU A 101 3.87 3.72 -3.79
C LEU A 101 3.58 2.85 -2.55
N PRO A 102 4.33 1.77 -2.30
CA PRO A 102 4.04 0.83 -1.23
C PRO A 102 4.10 1.48 0.14
N VAL A 103 3.19 1.08 1.02
CA VAL A 103 3.16 1.49 2.43
C VAL A 103 3.74 0.37 3.26
N VAL A 104 4.92 0.62 3.84
CA VAL A 104 5.66 -0.37 4.62
C VAL A 104 5.53 -0.10 6.11
N GLN A 105 5.43 -1.16 6.91
CA GLN A 105 5.37 -1.05 8.36
C GLN A 105 6.76 -0.78 8.94
N VAL A 106 6.87 0.25 9.79
CA VAL A 106 8.13 0.66 10.44
C VAL A 106 8.40 -0.16 11.70
N ASP A 107 7.38 -0.32 12.54
CA ASP A 107 7.46 -1.03 13.82
C ASP A 107 6.08 -1.59 14.21
N SER A 108 6.06 -2.46 15.20
CA SER A 108 4.85 -3.01 15.83
C SER A 108 4.56 -2.42 17.22
N ALA A 109 5.51 -1.71 17.83
CA ALA A 109 5.41 -1.23 19.21
C ALA A 109 4.18 -0.34 19.47
N GLU A 110 3.84 0.57 18.55
CA GLU A 110 2.67 1.46 18.71
C GLU A 110 1.35 0.68 18.73
N GLY A 111 1.25 -0.43 18.00
CA GLY A 111 0.09 -1.31 18.05
C GLY A 111 -0.08 -1.96 19.42
N ALA A 112 1.00 -2.44 19.99
CA ALA A 112 1.01 -3.03 21.34
C ALA A 112 0.62 -2.00 22.40
N GLU A 113 1.14 -0.75 22.32
CA GLU A 113 0.76 0.36 23.19
C GLU A 113 -0.75 0.68 23.12
N ALA A 114 -1.34 0.55 21.93
CA ALA A 114 -2.77 0.74 21.68
C ALA A 114 -3.64 -0.49 21.98
N GLY A 115 -3.07 -1.59 22.43
CA GLY A 115 -3.77 -2.86 22.66
C GLY A 115 -4.17 -3.60 21.39
N ALA A 116 -3.52 -3.30 20.27
CA ALA A 116 -3.75 -3.95 18.98
C ALA A 116 -2.59 -4.91 18.62
N ASP A 117 -2.92 -5.97 17.92
CA ASP A 117 -1.91 -6.88 17.39
C ASP A 117 -1.33 -6.33 16.08
N TRP A 118 -0.18 -5.68 16.20
CA TRP A 118 0.60 -5.21 15.03
C TRP A 118 1.79 -6.13 14.72
N GLY A 119 1.76 -7.35 15.26
CA GLY A 119 2.78 -8.35 15.09
C GLY A 119 3.86 -8.33 16.18
N PRO A 120 4.85 -9.21 16.07
CA PRO A 120 5.97 -9.29 17.02
C PRO A 120 6.83 -8.01 16.96
N PRO A 121 7.62 -7.72 18.02
CA PRO A 121 8.60 -6.65 18.00
C PRO A 121 9.53 -6.78 16.79
N MET A 122 9.69 -5.69 16.06
CA MET A 122 10.48 -5.67 14.82
C MET A 122 11.91 -5.16 15.11
N PRO A 123 12.96 -5.98 14.91
CA PRO A 123 14.35 -5.52 15.01
C PRO A 123 14.68 -4.47 13.94
N VAL A 124 15.65 -3.60 14.20
CA VAL A 124 16.11 -2.60 13.22
C VAL A 124 16.63 -3.28 11.94
N SER A 125 17.31 -4.43 12.07
CA SER A 125 17.77 -5.20 10.90
C SER A 125 16.65 -5.70 10.00
N GLU A 126 15.48 -6.01 10.56
CA GLU A 126 14.30 -6.41 9.79
C GLU A 126 13.73 -5.20 9.04
N TRP A 127 13.69 -4.02 9.68
CA TRP A 127 13.32 -2.78 9.01
C TRP A 127 14.26 -2.44 7.84
N GLU A 128 15.58 -2.60 8.03
CA GLU A 128 16.57 -2.41 6.96
C GLU A 128 16.33 -3.36 5.78
N GLU A 129 16.00 -4.61 6.07
CA GLU A 129 15.69 -5.60 5.05
C GLU A 129 14.42 -5.23 4.28
N VAL A 130 13.35 -4.82 4.97
CA VAL A 130 12.11 -4.31 4.36
C VAL A 130 12.39 -3.15 3.41
N LEU A 131 13.18 -2.17 3.85
CA LEU A 131 13.56 -1.03 3.01
C LEU A 131 14.33 -1.49 1.77
N ARG A 132 15.34 -2.33 1.94
CA ARG A 132 16.19 -2.79 0.85
C ARG A 132 15.41 -3.59 -0.19
N ILE A 133 14.58 -4.52 0.27
CA ILE A 133 13.73 -5.33 -0.62
C ILE A 133 12.71 -4.46 -1.36
N THR A 134 12.09 -3.49 -0.68
CA THR A 134 11.12 -2.59 -1.30
C THR A 134 11.76 -1.69 -2.35
N LEU A 135 12.86 -1.01 -1.99
CA LEU A 135 13.55 -0.07 -2.87
C LEU A 135 14.26 -0.73 -4.06
N ALA A 136 14.55 -2.04 -3.96
CA ALA A 136 15.10 -2.81 -5.08
C ALA A 136 14.06 -3.11 -6.18
N GLN A 137 12.76 -2.89 -5.92
CA GLN A 137 11.73 -3.16 -6.92
C GLN A 137 11.69 -2.07 -7.99
N ALA A 138 11.81 -2.48 -9.25
CA ALA A 138 11.65 -1.56 -10.38
C ALA A 138 10.17 -1.14 -10.52
N GLY A 139 9.93 0.08 -11.01
CA GLY A 139 8.59 0.58 -11.31
C GLY A 139 7.80 1.15 -10.15
N ILE A 140 8.40 1.28 -8.95
CA ILE A 140 7.82 2.03 -7.83
C ILE A 140 8.19 3.52 -7.90
N ARG A 141 7.37 4.37 -7.28
CA ARG A 141 7.60 5.83 -7.18
C ARG A 141 8.32 6.24 -5.89
N GLY A 142 8.56 5.32 -5.00
CA GLY A 142 9.10 5.52 -3.66
C GLY A 142 8.41 4.61 -2.66
N LEU A 143 8.38 4.99 -1.39
CA LEU A 143 7.64 4.28 -0.35
C LEU A 143 7.03 5.25 0.67
N VAL A 144 6.03 4.77 1.41
CA VAL A 144 5.44 5.44 2.58
C VAL A 144 5.78 4.62 3.81
N ALA A 145 6.31 5.26 4.84
CA ALA A 145 6.60 4.64 6.13
C ALA A 145 5.39 4.74 7.08
N PHE A 146 4.86 3.61 7.52
CA PHE A 146 3.77 3.52 8.48
C PHE A 146 4.29 2.87 9.78
N THR A 147 4.34 3.58 10.90
CA THR A 147 3.91 4.95 11.12
C THR A 147 5.10 5.91 11.06
N GLY A 148 4.83 7.18 10.72
CA GLY A 148 5.86 8.22 10.79
C GLY A 148 6.37 8.44 12.22
N THR A 149 5.51 8.29 13.23
CA THR A 149 5.89 8.39 14.64
C THR A 149 6.94 7.35 15.02
N ALA A 150 6.72 6.08 14.63
CA ALA A 150 7.69 5.00 14.88
C ALA A 150 9.06 5.31 14.25
N LEU A 151 9.06 5.88 13.04
CA LEU A 151 10.28 6.24 12.33
C LEU A 151 11.17 7.20 13.16
N PHE A 152 10.55 8.18 13.83
CA PHE A 152 11.29 9.15 14.64
C PHE A 152 11.62 8.65 16.06
N ARG A 153 10.69 7.94 16.70
CA ARG A 153 10.84 7.49 18.10
C ARG A 153 11.86 6.36 18.28
N THR A 154 12.07 5.54 17.26
CA THR A 154 12.85 4.30 17.36
C THR A 154 14.22 4.36 16.66
N GLY A 155 14.65 5.54 16.19
CA GLY A 155 15.91 5.72 15.47
C GLY A 155 15.92 5.16 14.03
N ARG A 156 14.82 4.56 13.57
CA ARG A 156 14.71 3.97 12.24
C ARG A 156 14.77 4.98 11.09
N GLY A 157 14.57 6.26 11.39
CA GLY A 157 14.78 7.36 10.45
C GLY A 157 16.23 7.50 10.00
N GLU A 158 17.20 7.15 10.86
CA GLU A 158 18.62 7.17 10.49
C GLU A 158 18.96 6.06 9.50
N CYS A 159 18.40 4.89 9.72
CA CYS A 159 18.50 3.76 8.81
C CYS A 159 17.95 4.13 7.41
N LEU A 160 16.76 4.75 7.36
CA LEU A 160 16.16 5.21 6.11
C LEU A 160 17.07 6.21 5.38
N ARG A 161 17.63 7.20 6.10
CA ARG A 161 18.57 8.18 5.54
C ARG A 161 19.85 7.53 5.00
N SER A 162 20.38 6.56 5.72
CA SER A 162 21.57 5.80 5.30
C SER A 162 21.36 5.05 3.98
N ILE A 163 20.19 4.46 3.80
CA ILE A 163 19.84 3.68 2.61
C ILE A 163 19.53 4.58 1.40
N LEU A 164 18.83 5.70 1.62
CA LEU A 164 18.49 6.64 0.55
C LEU A 164 19.66 7.51 0.11
N GLY A 165 20.73 7.60 0.91
CA GLY A 165 21.85 8.52 0.68
C GLY A 165 21.51 9.97 1.04
N PRO A 166 22.50 10.89 0.97
CA PRO A 166 22.24 12.29 1.19
C PRO A 166 21.29 12.83 0.14
N SER A 167 20.24 13.56 0.58
CA SER A 167 19.31 14.25 -0.30
C SER A 167 20.12 15.15 -1.24
N GLN A 168 20.09 14.88 -2.53
CA GLN A 168 20.56 15.83 -3.52
C GLN A 168 19.56 16.99 -3.52
N GLY A 169 19.91 18.10 -2.84
CA GLY A 169 19.14 19.32 -2.77
C GLY A 169 19.09 20.05 -4.10
#